data_7b11d44bb5910b7c8b73c1dc87d3d32a
#
_entry.id   7b11d44bb5910b7c8b73c1dc87d3d32a
#
_cell.length_a   1.000
_cell.length_b   1.000
_cell.length_c   1.000
_cell.angle_alpha   90.00
_cell.angle_beta   90.00
_cell.angle_gamma   90.00
#
_symmetry.space_group_name_H-M   'P 1'
#
loop_
_entity.id
_entity.type
_entity.pdbx_description
1 polymer ?
#
loop_
_entity_poly.entity_id
_entity_poly.type
_entity_poly.pdbx_seq_one_letter_code
_entity_poly.pdbx_strand_id
1 'polypeptide(L)'
;MRRKRVDVRESLRSSFKDGIFAAFMAGITEHYATPLALFLGATVQQVGLISALPHLLASVSQFLAVRVIHWIGGRLKLLVRLVLCQASFILCIAILPWLDTAQRVESLTALLILIAVCGGLAGPAWGSLITDYIPSSKRGRYFGWRNRTVGAVTLASIIISGLVLYSFGEISYSAGFCLLFGSAALARFASGYFISRMDEPPHRSDPASDFTFLMFIARFRQSNFLRFVVFSAGLTFATYLSAPFFAVFMLRDLQFSYLTYMGLQVCSSFASLVALPLWGRHADLVGNVRVLRLSSFLAALIPAFWLISHDPAYLMLVQIWGGFAWSGVTLSAANFIYDAVTPQKRVRCIAYFNVINGAALFLGSALGGFLGSQLPPLLGYGLLSLFAVSCFCRLGFYLLLARSFREVRPTQKASTRELLFSVVGIRPLIGRSQE
;
A
#
# COMPACT_ATOMS: atom_id res chain seq x y z
N MET A 1 -44.12 -1.71 3.78
CA MET A 1 -43.03 -1.72 2.79
C MET A 1 -42.37 -3.12 2.75
N ARG A 2 -42.49 -3.85 1.64
CA ARG A 2 -41.83 -5.16 1.46
C ARG A 2 -40.31 -4.94 1.49
N ARG A 3 -39.60 -5.51 2.47
CA ARG A 3 -38.11 -5.54 2.46
C ARG A 3 -37.65 -6.22 1.19
N LYS A 4 -36.99 -5.48 0.30
CA LYS A 4 -36.34 -6.02 -0.91
C LYS A 4 -35.40 -7.13 -0.47
N ARG A 5 -35.52 -8.34 -1.01
CA ARG A 5 -34.58 -9.43 -0.71
C ARG A 5 -33.21 -9.01 -1.23
N VAL A 6 -32.19 -9.04 -0.38
CA VAL A 6 -30.81 -8.76 -0.75
C VAL A 6 -30.31 -9.86 -1.69
N ASP A 7 -29.98 -9.50 -2.93
CA ASP A 7 -29.33 -10.43 -3.84
C ASP A 7 -27.82 -10.43 -3.61
N VAL A 8 -27.37 -11.34 -2.74
CA VAL A 8 -25.96 -11.50 -2.38
C VAL A 8 -25.10 -11.88 -3.59
N ARG A 9 -25.66 -12.69 -4.54
CA ARG A 9 -24.90 -13.16 -5.71
C ARG A 9 -24.64 -12.02 -6.69
N GLU A 10 -25.63 -11.19 -6.95
CA GLU A 10 -25.49 -10.01 -7.80
C GLU A 10 -24.58 -8.95 -7.14
N SER A 11 -24.72 -8.74 -5.84
CA SER A 11 -23.87 -7.83 -5.06
C SER A 11 -22.39 -8.26 -5.08
N LEU A 12 -22.09 -9.55 -4.95
CA LEU A 12 -20.71 -10.06 -5.05
C LEU A 12 -20.13 -9.95 -6.47
N ARG A 13 -20.94 -10.18 -7.51
CA ARG A 13 -20.53 -9.93 -8.91
C ARG A 13 -20.23 -8.46 -9.15
N SER A 14 -21.05 -7.57 -8.65
CA SER A 14 -20.86 -6.12 -8.74
C SER A 14 -19.62 -5.68 -7.99
N SER A 15 -19.39 -6.19 -6.78
CA SER A 15 -18.15 -5.94 -6.01
C SER A 15 -16.88 -6.46 -6.71
N PHE A 16 -16.98 -7.56 -7.46
CA PHE A 16 -15.85 -8.04 -8.24
C PHE A 16 -15.52 -7.10 -9.42
N LYS A 17 -16.54 -6.67 -10.16
CA LYS A 17 -16.38 -5.69 -11.24
C LYS A 17 -15.85 -4.35 -10.72
N ASP A 18 -16.41 -3.86 -9.61
CA ASP A 18 -15.85 -2.71 -8.88
C ASP A 18 -14.35 -2.88 -8.63
N GLY A 19 -13.95 -4.05 -8.09
CA GLY A 19 -12.56 -4.36 -7.82
C GLY A 19 -11.63 -4.27 -9.02
N ILE A 20 -12.09 -4.69 -10.21
CA ILE A 20 -11.32 -4.60 -11.47
C ILE A 20 -11.09 -3.12 -11.83
N PHE A 21 -12.15 -2.31 -11.87
CA PHE A 21 -12.03 -0.90 -12.23
C PHE A 21 -11.27 -0.08 -11.19
N ALA A 22 -11.47 -0.38 -9.91
CA ALA A 22 -10.70 0.23 -8.83
C ALA A 22 -9.20 -0.13 -8.90
N ALA A 23 -8.85 -1.37 -9.28
CA ALA A 23 -7.47 -1.81 -9.45
C ALA A 23 -6.79 -1.11 -10.64
N PHE A 24 -7.51 -0.94 -11.75
CA PHE A 24 -7.00 -0.20 -12.89
C PHE A 24 -6.69 1.26 -12.52
N MET A 25 -7.62 1.93 -11.84
CA MET A 25 -7.41 3.29 -11.33
C MET A 25 -6.22 3.34 -10.35
N ALA A 26 -6.13 2.41 -9.40
CA ALA A 26 -5.06 2.39 -8.41
C ALA A 26 -3.67 2.20 -9.07
N GLY A 27 -3.55 1.31 -10.06
CA GLY A 27 -2.29 1.11 -10.79
C GLY A 27 -1.78 2.39 -11.48
N ILE A 28 -2.68 3.26 -11.93
CA ILE A 28 -2.31 4.57 -12.48
C ILE A 28 -1.97 5.55 -11.35
N THR A 29 -2.87 5.75 -10.40
CA THR A 29 -2.74 6.81 -9.40
C THR A 29 -1.60 6.55 -8.42
N GLU A 30 -1.35 5.30 -8.02
CA GLU A 30 -0.29 4.95 -7.06
C GLU A 30 1.11 4.97 -7.69
N HIS A 31 1.25 4.59 -8.98
CA HIS A 31 2.55 4.48 -9.64
C HIS A 31 2.93 5.70 -10.48
N TYR A 32 1.95 6.48 -10.96
CA TYR A 32 2.20 7.60 -11.87
C TYR A 32 1.89 8.98 -11.27
N ALA A 33 1.43 9.09 -10.02
CA ALA A 33 1.28 10.39 -9.36
C ALA A 33 2.63 11.10 -9.16
N THR A 34 3.68 10.39 -8.73
CA THR A 34 5.03 10.97 -8.61
C THR A 34 5.64 11.33 -9.97
N PRO A 35 5.60 10.48 -11.01
CA PRO A 35 5.97 10.89 -12.38
C PRO A 35 5.24 12.14 -12.87
N LEU A 36 3.92 12.25 -12.63
CA LEU A 36 3.16 13.46 -12.97
C LEU A 36 3.66 14.67 -12.18
N ALA A 37 3.88 14.52 -10.86
CA ALA A 37 4.40 15.60 -10.03
C ALA A 37 5.75 16.13 -10.54
N LEU A 38 6.65 15.23 -10.94
CA LEU A 38 7.95 15.59 -11.53
C LEU A 38 7.78 16.30 -12.87
N PHE A 39 6.86 15.82 -13.71
CA PHE A 39 6.54 16.48 -14.98
C PHE A 39 5.99 17.90 -14.77
N LEU A 40 5.22 18.12 -13.70
CA LEU A 40 4.71 19.45 -13.31
C LEU A 40 5.78 20.32 -12.64
N GLY A 41 7.00 19.82 -12.43
CA GLY A 41 8.12 20.57 -11.86
C GLY A 41 8.24 20.46 -10.34
N ALA A 42 7.69 19.39 -9.72
CA ALA A 42 7.77 19.22 -8.26
C ALA A 42 9.22 19.09 -7.76
N THR A 43 9.52 19.78 -6.68
CA THR A 43 10.77 19.64 -5.92
C THR A 43 10.80 18.36 -5.11
N VAL A 44 11.99 17.94 -4.65
CA VAL A 44 12.14 16.76 -3.76
C VAL A 44 11.29 16.89 -2.51
N GLN A 45 11.23 18.08 -1.91
CA GLN A 45 10.40 18.34 -0.73
C GLN A 45 8.90 18.17 -1.03
N GLN A 46 8.44 18.71 -2.17
CA GLN A 46 7.04 18.56 -2.60
C GLN A 46 6.68 17.11 -2.87
N VAL A 47 7.57 16.31 -3.49
CA VAL A 47 7.36 14.85 -3.65
C VAL A 47 7.23 14.15 -2.29
N GLY A 48 8.06 14.53 -1.32
CA GLY A 48 7.93 14.04 0.06
C GLY A 48 6.54 14.32 0.64
N LEU A 49 6.02 15.55 0.48
CA LEU A 49 4.69 15.93 0.97
C LEU A 49 3.55 15.26 0.20
N ILE A 50 3.67 15.12 -1.12
CA ILE A 50 2.71 14.39 -1.97
C ILE A 50 2.56 12.94 -1.52
N SER A 51 3.64 12.29 -1.10
CA SER A 51 3.59 10.94 -0.53
C SER A 51 3.09 10.92 0.92
N ALA A 52 3.44 11.93 1.72
CA ALA A 52 3.20 11.95 3.16
C ALA A 52 1.76 12.32 3.54
N LEU A 53 1.28 13.47 3.05
CA LEU A 53 0.01 14.06 3.48
C LEU A 53 -1.21 13.21 3.15
N PRO A 54 -1.34 12.64 1.92
CA PRO A 54 -2.49 11.80 1.59
C PRO A 54 -2.62 10.60 2.53
N HIS A 55 -1.53 9.91 2.83
CA HIS A 55 -1.56 8.71 3.69
C HIS A 55 -1.89 9.04 5.14
N LEU A 56 -1.34 10.14 5.69
CA LEU A 56 -1.66 10.58 7.04
C LEU A 56 -3.15 10.91 7.16
N LEU A 57 -3.66 11.76 6.25
CA LEU A 57 -5.04 12.21 6.31
C LEU A 57 -6.04 11.10 6.00
N ALA A 58 -5.71 10.15 5.12
CA ALA A 58 -6.48 8.94 4.92
C ALA A 58 -6.57 8.11 6.20
N SER A 59 -5.45 7.92 6.91
CA SER A 59 -5.42 7.16 8.16
C SER A 59 -6.25 7.81 9.26
N VAL A 60 -6.17 9.14 9.40
CA VAL A 60 -6.97 9.89 10.37
C VAL A 60 -8.45 9.87 10.01
N SER A 61 -8.80 9.99 8.71
CA SER A 61 -10.18 9.99 8.25
C SER A 61 -10.94 8.69 8.57
N GLN A 62 -10.23 7.55 8.68
CA GLN A 62 -10.84 6.26 9.07
C GLN A 62 -11.57 6.32 10.42
N PHE A 63 -11.11 7.13 11.38
CA PHE A 63 -11.81 7.31 12.66
C PHE A 63 -13.18 7.99 12.52
N LEU A 64 -13.34 8.80 11.49
CA LEU A 64 -14.59 9.50 11.22
C LEU A 64 -15.60 8.64 10.44
N ALA A 65 -15.17 7.52 9.86
CA ALA A 65 -15.99 6.70 8.96
C ALA A 65 -17.33 6.31 9.58
N VAL A 66 -17.34 5.85 10.84
CA VAL A 66 -18.57 5.43 11.53
C VAL A 66 -19.54 6.61 11.72
N ARG A 67 -19.05 7.79 12.12
CA ARG A 67 -19.87 8.99 12.27
C ARG A 67 -20.47 9.43 10.93
N VAL A 68 -19.65 9.41 9.88
CA VAL A 68 -20.09 9.80 8.53
C VAL A 68 -21.11 8.82 7.96
N ILE A 69 -20.96 7.49 8.22
CA ILE A 69 -21.96 6.48 7.84
C ILE A 69 -23.31 6.79 8.48
N HIS A 70 -23.33 7.12 9.79
CA HIS A 70 -24.57 7.48 10.48
C HIS A 70 -25.19 8.76 9.95
N TRP A 71 -24.39 9.77 9.68
CA TRP A 71 -24.85 11.06 9.13
C TRP A 71 -25.43 10.93 7.71
N ILE A 72 -24.83 10.09 6.86
CA ILE A 72 -25.29 9.85 5.47
C ILE A 72 -26.46 8.85 5.42
N GLY A 73 -26.65 8.05 6.47
CA GLY A 73 -27.74 7.09 6.60
C GLY A 73 -27.54 5.78 5.81
N GLY A 74 -26.28 5.31 5.65
CA GLY A 74 -25.98 3.98 5.09
C GLY A 74 -24.55 3.86 4.55
N ARG A 75 -23.99 2.66 4.64
CA ARG A 75 -22.63 2.34 4.15
C ARG A 75 -22.55 2.43 2.62
N LEU A 76 -23.56 1.88 1.94
CA LEU A 76 -23.58 1.87 0.48
C LEU A 76 -23.73 3.27 -0.10
N LYS A 77 -24.60 4.11 0.49
CA LYS A 77 -24.76 5.51 0.09
C LYS A 77 -23.48 6.30 0.25
N LEU A 78 -22.77 6.09 1.37
CA LEU A 78 -21.45 6.69 1.61
C LEU A 78 -20.46 6.26 0.54
N LEU A 79 -20.32 4.94 0.29
CA LEU A 79 -19.38 4.40 -0.69
C LEU A 79 -19.58 4.99 -2.08
N VAL A 80 -20.82 5.01 -2.58
CA VAL A 80 -21.13 5.56 -3.91
C VAL A 80 -20.70 7.03 -3.99
N ARG A 81 -21.06 7.86 -3.00
CA ARG A 81 -20.70 9.28 -2.97
C ARG A 81 -19.19 9.49 -2.97
N LEU A 82 -18.47 8.78 -2.09
CA LEU A 82 -17.00 8.91 -1.96
C LEU A 82 -16.28 8.46 -3.23
N VAL A 83 -16.74 7.39 -3.88
CA VAL A 83 -16.16 6.87 -5.12
C VAL A 83 -16.39 7.85 -6.28
N LEU A 84 -17.57 8.45 -6.37
CA LEU A 84 -17.85 9.48 -7.37
C LEU A 84 -17.02 10.75 -7.13
N CYS A 85 -16.89 11.19 -5.88
CA CYS A 85 -15.97 12.30 -5.54
C CYS A 85 -14.51 11.99 -5.93
N GLN A 86 -14.02 10.76 -5.64
CA GLN A 86 -12.68 10.35 -6.08
C GLN A 86 -12.54 10.44 -7.60
N ALA A 87 -13.52 9.91 -8.34
CA ALA A 87 -13.50 9.96 -9.80
C ALA A 87 -13.44 11.40 -10.34
N SER A 88 -14.22 12.31 -9.74
CA SER A 88 -14.20 13.74 -10.11
C SER A 88 -12.83 14.38 -9.79
N PHE A 89 -12.24 14.09 -8.63
CA PHE A 89 -10.91 14.63 -8.29
C PHE A 89 -9.81 14.07 -9.21
N ILE A 90 -9.89 12.79 -9.60
CA ILE A 90 -8.94 12.20 -10.57
C ILE A 90 -9.12 12.86 -11.95
N LEU A 91 -10.35 13.17 -12.35
CA LEU A 91 -10.61 13.91 -13.59
C LEU A 91 -10.01 15.33 -13.55
N CYS A 92 -10.06 16.01 -12.40
CA CYS A 92 -9.37 17.28 -12.20
C CYS A 92 -7.84 17.12 -12.34
N ILE A 93 -7.26 16.03 -11.83
CA ILE A 93 -5.82 15.75 -12.03
C ILE A 93 -5.50 15.61 -13.52
N ALA A 94 -6.36 14.97 -14.32
CA ALA A 94 -6.13 14.79 -15.75
C ALA A 94 -5.98 16.12 -16.52
N ILE A 95 -6.55 17.21 -16.02
CA ILE A 95 -6.52 18.53 -16.65
C ILE A 95 -5.28 19.32 -16.22
N LEU A 96 -4.67 19.03 -15.07
CA LEU A 96 -3.53 19.81 -14.54
C LEU A 96 -2.36 20.02 -15.51
N PRO A 97 -1.97 19.04 -16.36
CA PRO A 97 -0.89 19.23 -17.32
C PRO A 97 -1.12 20.36 -18.35
N TRP A 98 -2.38 20.74 -18.56
CA TRP A 98 -2.78 21.78 -19.53
C TRP A 98 -2.95 23.15 -18.89
N LEU A 99 -3.02 23.23 -17.55
CA LEU A 99 -3.17 24.49 -16.86
C LEU A 99 -1.79 25.15 -16.71
N ASP A 100 -1.66 26.38 -17.17
CA ASP A 100 -0.42 27.16 -16.97
C ASP A 100 -0.53 28.02 -15.71
N THR A 101 -0.46 27.37 -14.56
CA THR A 101 -0.53 28.01 -13.25
C THR A 101 0.71 27.66 -12.41
N ALA A 102 1.20 28.62 -11.64
CA ALA A 102 2.32 28.42 -10.73
C ALA A 102 2.02 27.39 -9.61
N GLN A 103 0.74 27.09 -9.36
CA GLN A 103 0.28 26.26 -8.25
C GLN A 103 -0.15 24.83 -8.69
N ARG A 104 0.40 24.32 -9.82
CA ARG A 104 0.03 22.97 -10.34
C ARG A 104 0.36 21.86 -9.37
N VAL A 105 1.50 21.91 -8.72
CA VAL A 105 1.99 20.88 -7.78
C VAL A 105 1.19 20.91 -6.48
N GLU A 106 0.85 22.08 -5.98
CA GLU A 106 0.00 22.27 -4.81
C GLU A 106 -1.43 21.77 -5.07
N SER A 107 -1.95 22.06 -6.25
CA SER A 107 -3.27 21.57 -6.69
C SER A 107 -3.28 20.04 -6.81
N LEU A 108 -2.24 19.44 -7.39
CA LEU A 108 -2.07 17.98 -7.43
C LEU A 108 -2.05 17.40 -6.00
N THR A 109 -1.27 18.02 -5.10
CA THR A 109 -1.17 17.58 -3.70
C THR A 109 -2.53 17.63 -3.00
N ALA A 110 -3.28 18.72 -3.16
CA ALA A 110 -4.62 18.88 -2.59
C ALA A 110 -5.61 17.83 -3.13
N LEU A 111 -5.61 17.59 -4.43
CA LEU A 111 -6.47 16.58 -5.05
C LEU A 111 -6.12 15.16 -4.58
N LEU A 112 -4.83 14.81 -4.47
CA LEU A 112 -4.39 13.53 -3.94
C LEU A 112 -4.79 13.34 -2.47
N ILE A 113 -4.73 14.39 -1.65
CA ILE A 113 -5.24 14.39 -0.28
C ILE A 113 -6.75 14.10 -0.26
N LEU A 114 -7.54 14.78 -1.07
CA LEU A 114 -8.99 14.57 -1.14
C LEU A 114 -9.34 13.15 -1.59
N ILE A 115 -8.63 12.62 -2.60
CA ILE A 115 -8.78 11.23 -3.06
C ILE A 115 -8.47 10.24 -1.92
N ALA A 116 -7.39 10.49 -1.19
CA ALA A 116 -6.95 9.62 -0.09
C ALA A 116 -7.90 9.67 1.12
N VAL A 117 -8.42 10.84 1.49
CA VAL A 117 -9.44 11.00 2.53
C VAL A 117 -10.73 10.26 2.16
N CYS A 118 -11.19 10.41 0.92
CA CYS A 118 -12.33 9.62 0.44
C CYS A 118 -12.08 8.12 0.54
N GLY A 119 -10.87 7.65 0.19
CA GLY A 119 -10.45 6.25 0.32
C GLY A 119 -10.42 5.79 1.78
N GLY A 120 -9.89 6.61 2.67
CA GLY A 120 -9.84 6.34 4.11
C GLY A 120 -11.23 6.16 4.74
N LEU A 121 -12.20 7.01 4.36
CA LEU A 121 -13.59 6.88 4.79
C LEU A 121 -14.30 5.69 4.15
N ALA A 122 -13.99 5.36 2.89
CA ALA A 122 -14.62 4.28 2.15
C ALA A 122 -14.17 2.90 2.62
N GLY A 123 -12.90 2.72 3.01
CA GLY A 123 -12.31 1.44 3.36
C GLY A 123 -13.07 0.65 4.42
N PRO A 124 -13.33 1.22 5.62
CA PRO A 124 -14.10 0.55 6.66
C PRO A 124 -15.54 0.22 6.24
N ALA A 125 -16.21 1.12 5.50
CA ALA A 125 -17.56 0.91 5.00
C ALA A 125 -17.62 -0.26 4.00
N TRP A 126 -16.68 -0.32 3.06
CA TRP A 126 -16.55 -1.40 2.09
C TRP A 126 -16.24 -2.74 2.77
N GLY A 127 -15.25 -2.77 3.67
CA GLY A 127 -14.86 -3.97 4.40
C GLY A 127 -16.02 -4.56 5.21
N SER A 128 -16.78 -3.71 5.92
CA SER A 128 -17.97 -4.11 6.66
C SER A 128 -19.04 -4.66 5.74
N LEU A 129 -19.33 -4.01 4.61
CA LEU A 129 -20.34 -4.45 3.65
C LEU A 129 -20.02 -5.84 3.05
N ILE A 130 -18.77 -6.05 2.59
CA ILE A 130 -18.35 -7.31 1.99
C ILE A 130 -18.35 -8.46 2.99
N THR A 131 -17.98 -8.20 4.24
CA THR A 131 -18.00 -9.25 5.27
C THR A 131 -19.41 -9.69 5.65
N ASP A 132 -20.42 -8.87 5.43
CA ASP A 132 -21.83 -9.25 5.64
C ASP A 132 -22.35 -10.17 4.53
N TYR A 133 -21.80 -10.12 3.30
CA TYR A 133 -22.16 -11.03 2.21
C TYR A 133 -21.50 -12.40 2.31
N ILE A 134 -20.32 -12.50 2.93
CA ILE A 134 -19.49 -13.70 2.85
C ILE A 134 -19.38 -14.37 4.22
N PRO A 135 -19.84 -15.64 4.37
CA PRO A 135 -19.62 -16.42 5.59
C PRO A 135 -18.13 -16.51 5.93
N SER A 136 -17.79 -16.47 7.22
CA SER A 136 -16.41 -16.47 7.72
C SER A 136 -15.54 -17.59 7.13
N SER A 137 -16.13 -18.80 6.95
CA SER A 137 -15.46 -19.98 6.38
C SER A 137 -15.07 -19.84 4.91
N LYS A 138 -15.70 -18.93 4.14
CA LYS A 138 -15.44 -18.73 2.70
C LYS A 138 -14.67 -17.46 2.38
N ARG A 139 -14.44 -16.58 3.38
CA ARG A 139 -13.78 -15.27 3.19
C ARG A 139 -12.38 -15.41 2.60
N GLY A 140 -11.55 -16.31 3.14
CA GLY A 140 -10.18 -16.52 2.66
C GLY A 140 -10.14 -16.91 1.16
N ARG A 141 -11.00 -17.84 0.74
CA ARG A 141 -11.09 -18.26 -0.67
C ARG A 141 -11.52 -17.12 -1.60
N TYR A 142 -12.54 -16.35 -1.19
CA TYR A 142 -13.03 -15.21 -1.97
C TYR A 142 -11.99 -14.11 -2.11
N PHE A 143 -11.40 -13.68 -0.99
CA PHE A 143 -10.38 -12.60 -1.02
C PHE A 143 -9.12 -13.05 -1.74
N GLY A 144 -8.69 -14.30 -1.59
CA GLY A 144 -7.54 -14.84 -2.31
C GLY A 144 -7.73 -14.78 -3.84
N TRP A 145 -8.89 -15.25 -4.32
CA TRP A 145 -9.24 -15.18 -5.75
C TRP A 145 -9.36 -13.73 -6.24
N ARG A 146 -10.10 -12.88 -5.50
CA ARG A 146 -10.28 -11.47 -5.83
C ARG A 146 -8.96 -10.72 -5.88
N ASN A 147 -8.10 -10.87 -4.87
CA ASN A 147 -6.82 -10.17 -4.80
C ASN A 147 -5.86 -10.59 -5.92
N ARG A 148 -5.90 -11.86 -6.34
CA ARG A 148 -5.13 -12.32 -7.50
C ARG A 148 -5.55 -11.60 -8.79
N THR A 149 -6.85 -11.48 -9.04
CA THR A 149 -7.38 -10.78 -10.22
C THR A 149 -7.07 -9.28 -10.15
N VAL A 150 -7.33 -8.65 -9.00
CA VAL A 150 -7.02 -7.23 -8.75
C VAL A 150 -5.53 -6.95 -8.99
N GLY A 151 -4.63 -7.79 -8.45
CA GLY A 151 -3.19 -7.65 -8.67
C GLY A 151 -2.78 -7.77 -10.13
N ALA A 152 -3.38 -8.71 -10.89
CA ALA A 152 -3.13 -8.83 -12.33
C ALA A 152 -3.61 -7.60 -13.12
N VAL A 153 -4.76 -7.04 -12.75
CA VAL A 153 -5.28 -5.79 -13.36
C VAL A 153 -4.40 -4.60 -13.02
N THR A 154 -3.93 -4.49 -11.78
CA THR A 154 -2.98 -3.44 -11.38
C THR A 154 -1.69 -3.54 -12.21
N LEU A 155 -1.13 -4.74 -12.37
CA LEU A 155 0.06 -4.97 -13.19
C LEU A 155 -0.18 -4.57 -14.65
N ALA A 156 -1.30 -4.99 -15.24
CA ALA A 156 -1.67 -4.59 -16.60
C ALA A 156 -1.83 -3.07 -16.73
N SER A 157 -2.41 -2.40 -15.74
CA SER A 157 -2.55 -0.95 -15.68
C SER A 157 -1.19 -0.23 -15.67
N ILE A 158 -0.20 -0.73 -14.91
CA ILE A 158 1.17 -0.19 -14.90
C ILE A 158 1.80 -0.29 -16.30
N ILE A 159 1.66 -1.45 -16.97
CA ILE A 159 2.19 -1.69 -18.31
C ILE A 159 1.53 -0.74 -19.32
N ILE A 160 0.20 -0.69 -19.35
CA ILE A 160 -0.54 0.20 -20.26
C ILE A 160 -0.10 1.65 -20.06
N SER A 161 0.03 2.09 -18.81
CA SER A 161 0.43 3.46 -18.48
C SER A 161 1.82 3.81 -19.02
N GLY A 162 2.79 2.92 -18.84
CA GLY A 162 4.14 3.14 -19.36
C GLY A 162 4.20 3.17 -20.87
N LEU A 163 3.46 2.29 -21.55
CA LEU A 163 3.34 2.27 -23.00
C LEU A 163 2.67 3.53 -23.54
N VAL A 164 1.61 4.01 -22.88
CA VAL A 164 0.95 5.27 -23.28
C VAL A 164 1.94 6.43 -23.15
N LEU A 165 2.63 6.58 -22.03
CA LEU A 165 3.61 7.68 -21.87
C LEU A 165 4.78 7.56 -22.84
N TYR A 166 5.22 6.36 -23.16
CA TYR A 166 6.25 6.14 -24.19
C TYR A 166 5.77 6.59 -25.57
N SER A 167 4.57 6.16 -25.98
CA SER A 167 4.00 6.50 -27.29
C SER A 167 3.69 8.00 -27.44
N PHE A 168 3.34 8.68 -26.34
CA PHE A 168 3.08 10.12 -26.33
C PHE A 168 4.35 10.96 -26.12
N GLY A 169 5.49 10.35 -25.84
CA GLY A 169 6.74 11.04 -25.56
C GLY A 169 7.20 11.97 -26.68
N GLU A 170 6.97 11.58 -27.94
CA GLU A 170 7.30 12.38 -29.11
C GLU A 170 6.23 13.42 -29.48
N ILE A 171 4.99 13.25 -28.99
CA ILE A 171 3.85 14.11 -29.32
C ILE A 171 3.63 15.16 -28.23
N SER A 172 3.26 14.72 -27.05
CA SER A 172 3.00 15.55 -25.87
C SER A 172 2.81 14.72 -24.61
N TYR A 173 3.72 14.85 -23.65
CA TYR A 173 3.53 14.23 -22.32
C TYR A 173 2.27 14.73 -21.59
N SER A 174 1.88 15.99 -21.80
CA SER A 174 0.62 16.52 -21.23
C SER A 174 -0.58 15.73 -21.72
N ALA A 175 -0.65 15.39 -23.03
CA ALA A 175 -1.71 14.55 -23.57
C ALA A 175 -1.65 13.12 -23.01
N GLY A 176 -0.44 12.55 -22.87
CA GLY A 176 -0.23 11.23 -22.28
C GLY A 176 -0.77 11.16 -20.83
N PHE A 177 -0.39 12.10 -19.99
CA PHE A 177 -0.88 12.17 -18.60
C PHE A 177 -2.39 12.45 -18.52
N CYS A 178 -2.91 13.33 -19.39
CA CYS A 178 -4.35 13.57 -19.47
C CYS A 178 -5.11 12.27 -19.81
N LEU A 179 -4.65 11.51 -20.79
CA LEU A 179 -5.25 10.23 -21.17
C LEU A 179 -5.18 9.21 -20.01
N LEU A 180 -4.05 9.11 -19.32
CA LEU A 180 -3.89 8.21 -18.19
C LEU A 180 -4.85 8.53 -17.05
N PHE A 181 -4.80 9.74 -16.52
CA PHE A 181 -5.65 10.11 -15.38
C PHE A 181 -7.12 10.23 -15.80
N GLY A 182 -7.41 10.60 -17.06
CA GLY A 182 -8.76 10.54 -17.63
C GLY A 182 -9.31 9.12 -17.67
N SER A 183 -8.53 8.15 -18.14
CA SER A 183 -8.92 6.73 -18.12
C SER A 183 -9.08 6.18 -16.70
N ALA A 184 -8.25 6.61 -15.75
CA ALA A 184 -8.38 6.27 -14.33
C ALA A 184 -9.68 6.85 -13.73
N ALA A 185 -10.04 8.08 -14.08
CA ALA A 185 -11.31 8.69 -13.67
C ALA A 185 -12.51 7.93 -14.22
N LEU A 186 -12.50 7.59 -15.52
CA LEU A 186 -13.55 6.79 -16.14
C LEU A 186 -13.70 5.42 -15.48
N ALA A 187 -12.59 4.76 -15.23
CA ALA A 187 -12.58 3.48 -14.49
C ALA A 187 -13.18 3.66 -13.08
N ARG A 188 -12.86 4.77 -12.38
CA ARG A 188 -13.42 5.02 -11.05
C ARG A 188 -14.92 5.35 -11.10
N PHE A 189 -15.40 6.05 -12.11
CA PHE A 189 -16.84 6.21 -12.34
C PHE A 189 -17.54 4.89 -12.60
N ALA A 190 -16.95 4.01 -13.43
CA ALA A 190 -17.47 2.66 -13.66
C ALA A 190 -17.50 1.83 -12.36
N SER A 191 -16.46 1.92 -11.53
CA SER A 191 -16.43 1.32 -10.18
C SER A 191 -17.62 1.81 -9.35
N GLY A 192 -17.87 3.13 -9.30
CA GLY A 192 -19.01 3.72 -8.60
C GLY A 192 -20.36 3.21 -9.10
N TYR A 193 -20.52 3.05 -10.41
CA TYR A 193 -21.70 2.44 -11.00
C TYR A 193 -21.92 1.01 -10.51
N PHE A 194 -20.89 0.16 -10.49
CA PHE A 194 -21.05 -1.21 -10.00
C PHE A 194 -21.31 -1.26 -8.49
N ILE A 195 -20.69 -0.39 -7.68
CA ILE A 195 -21.02 -0.26 -6.25
C ILE A 195 -22.49 0.10 -6.06
N SER A 196 -23.06 1.01 -6.87
CA SER A 196 -24.48 1.42 -6.77
C SER A 196 -25.48 0.29 -7.07
N ARG A 197 -25.02 -0.77 -7.75
CA ARG A 197 -25.82 -1.98 -8.04
C ARG A 197 -25.81 -3.01 -6.91
N MET A 198 -25.07 -2.79 -5.85
CA MET A 198 -25.06 -3.68 -4.68
C MET A 198 -26.28 -3.38 -3.80
N ASP A 199 -26.75 -4.38 -3.06
CA ASP A 199 -27.80 -4.23 -2.06
C ASP A 199 -27.16 -4.10 -0.67
N GLU A 200 -27.64 -3.22 0.21
CA GLU A 200 -27.14 -3.10 1.57
C GLU A 200 -27.87 -4.03 2.53
N PRO A 201 -27.18 -5.05 3.10
CA PRO A 201 -27.79 -5.89 4.12
C PRO A 201 -27.99 -5.13 5.44
N PRO A 202 -29.04 -5.47 6.22
CA PRO A 202 -29.26 -4.84 7.52
C PRO A 202 -28.06 -5.08 8.43
N HIS A 203 -27.47 -3.98 8.90
CA HIS A 203 -26.29 -4.02 9.77
C HIS A 203 -26.72 -4.00 11.25
N ARG A 204 -26.25 -4.98 12.02
CA ARG A 204 -26.30 -4.91 13.49
C ARG A 204 -24.99 -4.30 13.97
N SER A 205 -25.05 -3.09 14.45
CA SER A 205 -23.93 -2.48 15.17
C SER A 205 -23.78 -3.18 16.53
N ASP A 206 -22.74 -3.96 16.71
CA ASP A 206 -22.33 -4.37 18.05
C ASP A 206 -21.84 -3.12 18.81
N PRO A 207 -22.30 -2.90 20.06
CA PRO A 207 -21.78 -1.82 20.88
C PRO A 207 -20.26 -2.01 21.02
N ALA A 208 -19.52 -1.04 20.53
CA ALA A 208 -18.07 -1.08 20.54
C ALA A 208 -17.58 -1.08 22.00
N SER A 209 -16.76 -2.05 22.36
CA SER A 209 -16.07 -2.07 23.66
C SER A 209 -15.30 -0.76 23.86
N ASP A 210 -15.41 -0.14 25.06
CA ASP A 210 -14.82 1.17 25.43
C ASP A 210 -13.29 1.14 25.55
N PHE A 211 -12.60 0.73 24.48
CA PHE A 211 -11.16 0.66 24.42
C PHE A 211 -10.59 1.87 23.67
N THR A 212 -10.06 2.85 24.41
CA THR A 212 -9.53 4.10 23.85
C THR A 212 -8.09 3.96 23.36
N PHE A 213 -7.68 4.90 22.47
CA PHE A 213 -6.31 4.96 21.95
C PHE A 213 -5.25 5.15 23.04
N LEU A 214 -5.54 5.97 24.06
CA LEU A 214 -4.66 6.17 25.22
C LEU A 214 -4.48 4.88 26.05
N MET A 215 -5.56 4.13 26.28
CA MET A 215 -5.48 2.83 26.94
C MET A 215 -4.69 1.80 26.11
N PHE A 216 -4.73 1.90 24.79
CA PHE A 216 -3.94 1.08 23.89
C PHE A 216 -2.43 1.35 24.08
N ILE A 217 -2.01 2.61 24.04
CA ILE A 217 -0.61 3.00 24.17
C ILE A 217 -0.06 2.71 25.57
N ALA A 218 -0.85 2.95 26.62
CA ALA A 218 -0.44 2.71 28.02
C ALA A 218 -0.03 1.25 28.29
N ARG A 219 -0.52 0.28 27.52
CA ARG A 219 -0.20 -1.14 27.64
C ARG A 219 1.04 -1.59 26.87
N PHE A 220 1.89 -0.68 26.41
CA PHE A 220 3.06 -0.99 25.57
C PHE A 220 3.96 -2.09 26.11
N ARG A 221 4.31 -2.03 27.39
CA ARG A 221 5.23 -3.02 28.01
C ARG A 221 4.64 -4.42 28.10
N GLN A 222 3.33 -4.56 28.14
CA GLN A 222 2.64 -5.84 28.34
C GLN A 222 2.09 -6.46 27.05
N SER A 223 1.88 -5.65 26.00
CA SER A 223 1.22 -6.08 24.76
C SER A 223 2.22 -6.50 23.69
N ASN A 224 2.19 -7.80 23.34
CA ASN A 224 2.93 -8.35 22.21
C ASN A 224 2.55 -7.65 20.89
N PHE A 225 1.26 -7.34 20.72
CA PHE A 225 0.75 -6.63 19.56
C PHE A 225 1.31 -5.20 19.45
N LEU A 226 1.38 -4.47 20.55
CA LEU A 226 1.90 -3.10 20.51
C LEU A 226 3.41 -3.04 20.22
N ARG A 227 4.19 -4.03 20.68
CA ARG A 227 5.61 -4.16 20.30
C ARG A 227 5.77 -4.38 18.79
N PHE A 228 4.92 -5.21 18.20
CA PHE A 228 4.85 -5.36 16.74
C PHE A 228 4.47 -4.05 16.04
N VAL A 229 3.49 -3.28 16.58
CA VAL A 229 3.09 -1.98 16.01
C VAL A 229 4.26 -1.00 15.99
N VAL A 230 5.04 -0.93 17.07
CA VAL A 230 6.24 -0.06 17.15
C VAL A 230 7.34 -0.53 16.18
N PHE A 231 7.57 -1.83 16.05
CA PHE A 231 8.47 -2.37 15.04
C PHE A 231 8.03 -1.98 13.62
N SER A 232 6.74 -2.18 13.31
CA SER A 232 6.19 -1.84 12.01
C SER A 232 6.28 -0.34 11.72
N ALA A 233 5.98 0.50 12.71
CA ALA A 233 6.08 1.96 12.58
C ALA A 233 7.53 2.42 12.36
N GLY A 234 8.50 1.89 13.10
CA GLY A 234 9.92 2.18 12.90
C GLY A 234 10.41 1.76 11.52
N LEU A 235 10.04 0.56 11.07
CA LEU A 235 10.37 0.09 9.73
C LEU A 235 9.70 0.94 8.63
N THR A 236 8.43 1.32 8.82
CA THR A 236 7.69 2.21 7.91
C THR A 236 8.34 3.58 7.84
N PHE A 237 8.66 4.20 8.97
CA PHE A 237 9.37 5.47 9.03
C PHE A 237 10.68 5.42 8.24
N ALA A 238 11.55 4.44 8.54
CA ALA A 238 12.83 4.28 7.88
C ALA A 238 12.69 3.98 6.37
N THR A 239 11.62 3.26 5.99
CA THR A 239 11.32 2.97 4.58
C THR A 239 10.94 4.23 3.84
N TYR A 240 10.06 5.03 4.40
CA TYR A 240 9.56 6.22 3.74
C TYR A 240 10.51 7.42 3.78
N LEU A 241 11.64 7.32 4.48
CA LEU A 241 12.78 8.22 4.26
C LEU A 241 13.26 8.21 2.80
N SER A 242 13.22 7.05 2.12
CA SER A 242 13.73 6.91 0.75
C SER A 242 12.67 6.49 -0.28
N ALA A 243 11.61 5.82 0.10
CA ALA A 243 10.68 5.18 -0.83
C ALA A 243 10.08 6.11 -1.90
N PRO A 244 9.59 7.32 -1.59
CA PRO A 244 9.07 8.24 -2.59
C PRO A 244 10.13 8.74 -3.58
N PHE A 245 11.40 8.74 -3.16
CA PHE A 245 12.50 9.36 -3.90
C PHE A 245 13.18 8.41 -4.89
N PHE A 246 12.87 7.10 -4.88
CA PHE A 246 13.34 6.20 -5.93
C PHE A 246 12.78 6.60 -7.30
N ALA A 247 11.51 7.02 -7.39
CA ALA A 247 10.94 7.52 -8.65
C ALA A 247 11.62 8.84 -9.09
N VAL A 248 11.92 9.74 -8.13
CA VAL A 248 12.65 10.99 -8.40
C VAL A 248 14.05 10.67 -8.94
N PHE A 249 14.76 9.75 -8.29
CA PHE A 249 16.10 9.33 -8.70
C PHE A 249 16.10 8.74 -10.10
N MET A 250 15.15 7.83 -10.41
CA MET A 250 15.03 7.22 -11.72
C MET A 250 14.74 8.23 -12.83
N LEU A 251 13.75 9.09 -12.64
CA LEU A 251 13.23 9.95 -13.70
C LEU A 251 13.97 11.28 -13.82
N ARG A 252 14.44 11.86 -12.70
CA ARG A 252 15.11 13.15 -12.67
C ARG A 252 16.65 13.02 -12.74
N ASP A 253 17.22 12.18 -11.86
CA ASP A 253 18.66 12.11 -11.68
C ASP A 253 19.31 11.14 -12.70
N LEU A 254 18.69 9.98 -12.95
CA LEU A 254 19.17 9.01 -13.96
C LEU A 254 18.57 9.24 -15.36
N GLN A 255 17.59 10.15 -15.51
CA GLN A 255 16.92 10.48 -16.76
C GLN A 255 16.35 9.24 -17.49
N PHE A 256 15.85 8.25 -16.74
CA PHE A 256 15.24 7.07 -17.33
C PHE A 256 13.99 7.42 -18.11
N SER A 257 13.79 6.76 -19.23
CA SER A 257 12.53 6.85 -19.99
C SER A 257 11.36 6.28 -19.15
N TYR A 258 10.13 6.72 -19.44
CA TYR A 258 8.93 6.14 -18.81
C TYR A 258 8.79 4.63 -19.10
N LEU A 259 9.36 4.14 -20.22
CA LEU A 259 9.39 2.71 -20.53
C LEU A 259 10.31 1.95 -19.56
N THR A 260 11.52 2.47 -19.31
CA THR A 260 12.45 1.89 -18.32
C THR A 260 11.85 1.93 -16.91
N TYR A 261 11.25 3.06 -16.52
CA TYR A 261 10.55 3.21 -15.26
C TYR A 261 9.43 2.17 -15.11
N MET A 262 8.58 2.01 -16.14
CA MET A 262 7.54 0.98 -16.19
C MET A 262 8.13 -0.43 -15.99
N GLY A 263 9.20 -0.77 -16.72
CA GLY A 263 9.87 -2.07 -16.62
C GLY A 263 10.30 -2.39 -15.18
N LEU A 264 10.89 -1.40 -14.49
CA LEU A 264 11.29 -1.52 -13.09
C LEU A 264 10.08 -1.76 -12.15
N GLN A 265 8.97 -1.03 -12.34
CA GLN A 265 7.76 -1.20 -11.55
C GLN A 265 7.08 -2.55 -11.82
N VAL A 266 7.08 -3.00 -13.08
CA VAL A 266 6.55 -4.32 -13.48
C VAL A 266 7.37 -5.44 -12.83
N CYS A 267 8.70 -5.37 -12.84
CA CYS A 267 9.58 -6.35 -12.21
C CYS A 267 9.24 -6.50 -10.70
N SER A 268 9.09 -5.38 -9.98
CA SER A 268 8.75 -5.40 -8.56
C SER A 268 7.36 -5.99 -8.30
N SER A 269 6.35 -5.53 -9.05
CA SER A 269 4.96 -5.96 -8.87
C SER A 269 4.78 -7.43 -9.25
N PHE A 270 5.40 -7.88 -10.35
CA PHE A 270 5.36 -9.28 -10.76
C PHE A 270 6.04 -10.19 -9.74
N ALA A 271 7.25 -9.82 -9.28
CA ALA A 271 7.96 -10.57 -8.25
C ALA A 271 7.13 -10.69 -6.95
N SER A 272 6.45 -9.61 -6.57
CA SER A 272 5.54 -9.62 -5.40
C SER A 272 4.39 -10.61 -5.59
N LEU A 273 3.73 -10.62 -6.75
CA LEU A 273 2.61 -11.54 -7.03
C LEU A 273 3.03 -13.01 -7.01
N VAL A 274 4.22 -13.32 -7.56
CA VAL A 274 4.78 -14.67 -7.58
C VAL A 274 5.23 -15.11 -6.18
N ALA A 275 5.81 -14.21 -5.41
CA ALA A 275 6.35 -14.52 -4.09
C ALA A 275 5.26 -14.67 -3.00
N LEU A 276 4.11 -14.01 -3.14
CA LEU A 276 3.03 -14.03 -2.14
C LEU A 276 2.59 -15.44 -1.73
N PRO A 277 2.30 -16.40 -2.65
CA PRO A 277 1.97 -17.78 -2.27
C PRO A 277 3.11 -18.53 -1.61
N LEU A 278 4.37 -18.24 -2.00
CA LEU A 278 5.55 -18.85 -1.41
C LEU A 278 5.69 -18.44 0.05
N TRP A 279 5.62 -17.13 0.33
CA TRP A 279 5.63 -16.63 1.70
C TRP A 279 4.45 -17.13 2.52
N GLY A 280 3.25 -17.25 1.93
CA GLY A 280 2.07 -17.78 2.61
C GLY A 280 2.28 -19.20 3.13
N ARG A 281 2.77 -20.12 2.28
CA ARG A 281 3.07 -21.50 2.68
C ARG A 281 4.09 -21.57 3.81
N HIS A 282 5.13 -20.74 3.74
CA HIS A 282 6.16 -20.71 4.80
C HIS A 282 5.62 -20.10 6.10
N ALA A 283 4.79 -19.06 6.02
CA ALA A 283 4.16 -18.46 7.19
C ALA A 283 3.24 -19.45 7.93
N ASP A 284 2.56 -20.33 7.20
CA ASP A 284 1.74 -21.37 7.81
C ASP A 284 2.59 -22.45 8.54
N LEU A 285 3.80 -22.75 8.06
CA LEU A 285 4.69 -23.76 8.65
C LEU A 285 5.51 -23.21 9.83
N VAL A 286 6.20 -22.08 9.63
CA VAL A 286 7.17 -21.57 10.61
C VAL A 286 6.69 -20.36 11.41
N GLY A 287 5.53 -19.84 11.08
CA GLY A 287 4.88 -18.69 11.72
C GLY A 287 5.18 -17.36 11.07
N ASN A 288 4.25 -16.42 11.31
CA ASN A 288 4.27 -15.09 10.72
C ASN A 288 5.47 -14.25 11.17
N VAL A 289 5.88 -14.36 12.44
CA VAL A 289 6.98 -13.56 13.00
C VAL A 289 8.33 -13.90 12.38
N ARG A 290 8.60 -15.18 12.08
CA ARG A 290 9.88 -15.56 11.44
C ARG A 290 9.95 -15.08 10.01
N VAL A 291 8.87 -15.25 9.26
CA VAL A 291 8.77 -14.72 7.88
C VAL A 291 8.92 -13.21 7.89
N LEU A 292 8.21 -12.51 8.79
CA LEU A 292 8.29 -11.06 8.91
C LEU A 292 9.72 -10.57 9.21
N ARG A 293 10.43 -11.24 10.13
CA ARG A 293 11.81 -10.89 10.45
C ARG A 293 12.73 -11.08 9.25
N LEU A 294 12.65 -12.23 8.58
CA LEU A 294 13.49 -12.48 7.41
C LEU A 294 13.20 -11.50 6.29
N SER A 295 11.94 -11.33 5.91
CA SER A 295 11.55 -10.43 4.82
C SER A 295 11.83 -8.95 5.14
N SER A 296 11.68 -8.52 6.40
CA SER A 296 12.06 -7.16 6.84
C SER A 296 13.57 -6.92 6.75
N PHE A 297 14.39 -7.91 7.08
CA PHE A 297 15.83 -7.83 6.88
C PHE A 297 16.20 -7.70 5.41
N LEU A 298 15.60 -8.53 4.53
CA LEU A 298 15.81 -8.44 3.09
C LEU A 298 15.36 -7.08 2.52
N ALA A 299 14.24 -6.54 3.01
CA ALA A 299 13.74 -5.22 2.63
C ALA A 299 14.63 -4.07 3.12
N ALA A 300 15.31 -4.23 4.26
CA ALA A 300 16.22 -3.23 4.80
C ALA A 300 17.44 -3.01 3.92
N LEU A 301 17.88 -4.03 3.17
CA LEU A 301 19.05 -3.97 2.28
C LEU A 301 18.77 -3.28 0.93
N ILE A 302 17.50 -3.11 0.55
CA ILE A 302 17.14 -2.56 -0.78
C ILE A 302 17.84 -1.23 -1.08
N PRO A 303 17.83 -0.21 -0.19
CA PRO A 303 18.49 1.05 -0.51
C PRO A 303 20.00 0.92 -0.71
N ALA A 304 20.67 -0.02 -0.04
CA ALA A 304 22.09 -0.27 -0.24
C ALA A 304 22.42 -0.77 -1.65
N PHE A 305 21.54 -1.59 -2.24
CA PHE A 305 21.74 -2.07 -3.61
C PHE A 305 21.70 -0.94 -4.63
N TRP A 306 20.94 0.13 -4.39
CA TRP A 306 20.93 1.32 -5.24
C TRP A 306 22.23 2.14 -5.22
N LEU A 307 23.11 1.88 -4.24
CA LEU A 307 24.44 2.50 -4.14
C LEU A 307 25.50 1.79 -5.02
N ILE A 308 25.21 0.57 -5.50
CA ILE A 308 26.20 -0.28 -6.18
C ILE A 308 26.26 0.03 -7.68
N SER A 309 25.11 0.09 -8.36
CA SER A 309 25.05 0.34 -9.79
C SER A 309 23.72 1.00 -10.18
N HIS A 310 23.75 1.79 -11.22
CA HIS A 310 22.59 2.49 -11.79
C HIS A 310 22.18 1.94 -13.16
N ASP A 311 22.79 0.83 -13.57
CA ASP A 311 22.41 0.14 -14.80
C ASP A 311 20.96 -0.38 -14.71
N PRO A 312 20.11 -0.12 -15.72
CA PRO A 312 18.70 -0.53 -15.70
C PRO A 312 18.50 -2.04 -15.49
N ALA A 313 19.34 -2.89 -16.09
CA ALA A 313 19.22 -4.34 -15.95
C ALA A 313 19.54 -4.78 -14.52
N TYR A 314 20.58 -4.20 -13.91
CA TYR A 314 20.89 -4.43 -12.50
C TYR A 314 19.74 -3.94 -11.60
N LEU A 315 19.18 -2.76 -11.83
CA LEU A 315 18.09 -2.22 -11.05
C LEU A 315 16.79 -3.04 -11.20
N MET A 316 16.56 -3.71 -12.34
CA MET A 316 15.47 -4.68 -12.50
C MET A 316 15.63 -5.86 -11.53
N LEU A 317 16.84 -6.37 -11.32
CA LEU A 317 17.12 -7.42 -10.32
C LEU A 317 16.88 -6.92 -8.91
N VAL A 318 17.28 -5.68 -8.60
CA VAL A 318 17.00 -5.04 -7.30
C VAL A 318 15.49 -4.87 -7.07
N GLN A 319 14.73 -4.54 -8.10
CA GLN A 319 13.27 -4.43 -8.02
C GLN A 319 12.59 -5.80 -7.83
N ILE A 320 13.09 -6.86 -8.47
CA ILE A 320 12.63 -8.25 -8.23
C ILE A 320 12.89 -8.61 -6.75
N TRP A 321 14.08 -8.33 -6.24
CA TRP A 321 14.40 -8.52 -4.81
C TRP A 321 13.46 -7.72 -3.91
N GLY A 322 13.19 -6.46 -4.26
CA GLY A 322 12.28 -5.59 -3.53
C GLY A 322 10.86 -6.16 -3.47
N GLY A 323 10.30 -6.54 -4.60
CA GLY A 323 8.97 -7.16 -4.69
C GLY A 323 8.86 -8.45 -3.88
N PHE A 324 9.89 -9.31 -3.97
CA PHE A 324 9.98 -10.53 -3.18
C PHE A 324 10.02 -10.23 -1.67
N ALA A 325 10.86 -9.33 -1.21
CA ALA A 325 11.00 -9.00 0.21
C ALA A 325 9.72 -8.34 0.77
N TRP A 326 9.19 -7.33 0.07
CA TRP A 326 8.01 -6.58 0.54
C TRP A 326 6.74 -7.41 0.57
N SER A 327 6.57 -8.38 -0.33
CA SER A 327 5.42 -9.30 -0.29
C SER A 327 5.40 -10.13 1.00
N GLY A 328 6.56 -10.58 1.47
CA GLY A 328 6.70 -11.28 2.75
C GLY A 328 6.38 -10.40 3.95
N VAL A 329 6.87 -9.14 3.96
CA VAL A 329 6.56 -8.17 5.01
C VAL A 329 5.07 -7.92 5.10
N THR A 330 4.44 -7.57 3.97
CA THR A 330 3.02 -7.19 3.92
C THR A 330 2.12 -8.34 4.33
N LEU A 331 2.37 -9.55 3.81
CA LEU A 331 1.58 -10.74 4.13
C LEU A 331 1.67 -11.09 5.61
N SER A 332 2.91 -11.19 6.13
CA SER A 332 3.13 -11.62 7.50
C SER A 332 2.68 -10.60 8.53
N ALA A 333 2.82 -9.30 8.24
CA ALA A 333 2.29 -8.23 9.09
C ALA A 333 0.75 -8.30 9.17
N ALA A 334 0.07 -8.44 8.03
CA ALA A 334 -1.38 -8.58 7.99
C ALA A 334 -1.86 -9.81 8.77
N ASN A 335 -1.24 -10.97 8.55
CA ASN A 335 -1.60 -12.21 9.25
C ASN A 335 -1.35 -12.10 10.76
N PHE A 336 -0.22 -11.52 11.18
CA PHE A 336 0.09 -11.34 12.60
C PHE A 336 -0.95 -10.49 13.34
N ILE A 337 -1.51 -9.45 12.70
CA ILE A 337 -2.60 -8.65 13.27
C ILE A 337 -3.82 -9.53 13.57
N TYR A 338 -4.18 -10.41 12.64
CA TYR A 338 -5.32 -11.33 12.83
C TYR A 338 -5.07 -12.38 13.92
N ASP A 339 -3.82 -12.81 14.11
CA ASP A 339 -3.44 -13.79 15.12
C ASP A 339 -3.31 -13.20 16.53
N ALA A 340 -2.76 -11.99 16.61
CA ALA A 340 -2.44 -11.35 17.88
C ALA A 340 -3.61 -10.63 18.54
N VAL A 341 -4.74 -10.42 17.82
CA VAL A 341 -5.87 -9.62 18.30
C VAL A 341 -7.17 -10.41 18.24
N THR A 342 -7.91 -10.41 19.35
CA THR A 342 -9.23 -11.05 19.43
C THR A 342 -10.24 -10.39 18.46
N PRO A 343 -11.21 -11.15 17.92
CA PRO A 343 -12.18 -10.63 16.94
C PRO A 343 -12.89 -9.34 17.39
N GLN A 344 -13.23 -9.24 18.68
CA GLN A 344 -13.96 -8.11 19.26
C GLN A 344 -13.16 -6.79 19.24
N LYS A 345 -11.82 -6.88 19.40
CA LYS A 345 -10.92 -5.71 19.44
C LYS A 345 -10.25 -5.42 18.07
N ARG A 346 -10.38 -6.33 17.12
CA ARG A 346 -9.62 -6.33 15.86
C ARG A 346 -9.81 -5.04 15.04
N VAL A 347 -11.04 -4.59 14.87
CA VAL A 347 -11.34 -3.39 14.07
C VAL A 347 -10.62 -2.15 14.63
N ARG A 348 -10.67 -1.95 15.95
CA ARG A 348 -10.00 -0.81 16.61
C ARG A 348 -8.48 -0.96 16.58
N CYS A 349 -7.94 -2.15 16.82
CA CYS A 349 -6.50 -2.38 16.76
C CYS A 349 -5.94 -2.17 15.36
N ILE A 350 -6.66 -2.56 14.30
CA ILE A 350 -6.28 -2.25 12.91
C ILE A 350 -6.31 -0.73 12.67
N ALA A 351 -7.32 -0.02 13.15
CA ALA A 351 -7.40 1.43 13.01
C ALA A 351 -6.22 2.13 13.72
N TYR A 352 -5.88 1.72 14.94
CA TYR A 352 -4.72 2.26 15.67
C TYR A 352 -3.39 1.94 14.99
N PHE A 353 -3.24 0.70 14.48
CA PHE A 353 -2.10 0.30 13.66
C PHE A 353 -1.95 1.21 12.42
N ASN A 354 -3.04 1.43 11.69
CA ASN A 354 -3.01 2.25 10.48
C ASN A 354 -2.62 3.71 10.78
N VAL A 355 -3.14 4.29 11.88
CA VAL A 355 -2.81 5.66 12.25
C VAL A 355 -1.36 5.80 12.68
N ILE A 356 -0.85 4.88 13.50
CA ILE A 356 0.56 4.91 13.94
C ILE A 356 1.50 4.74 12.73
N ASN A 357 1.20 3.79 11.83
CA ASN A 357 1.99 3.60 10.62
C ASN A 357 1.82 4.76 9.62
N GLY A 358 0.63 5.36 9.51
CA GLY A 358 0.39 6.56 8.71
C GLY A 358 1.17 7.77 9.21
N ALA A 359 1.25 7.96 10.53
CA ALA A 359 2.09 9.00 11.13
C ALA A 359 3.59 8.73 10.91
N ALA A 360 4.03 7.49 11.05
CA ALA A 360 5.41 7.08 10.78
C ALA A 360 5.79 7.31 9.30
N LEU A 361 4.90 6.96 8.39
CA LEU A 361 5.03 7.22 6.95
C LEU A 361 5.16 8.72 6.66
N PHE A 362 4.26 9.52 7.23
CA PHE A 362 4.28 10.98 7.09
C PHE A 362 5.62 11.57 7.55
N LEU A 363 6.04 11.22 8.77
CA LEU A 363 7.30 11.71 9.33
C LEU A 363 8.51 11.26 8.50
N GLY A 364 8.51 10.00 8.04
CA GLY A 364 9.57 9.47 7.16
C GLY A 364 9.66 10.22 5.84
N SER A 365 8.53 10.38 5.11
CA SER A 365 8.50 11.05 3.81
C SER A 365 8.81 12.54 3.92
N ALA A 366 8.27 13.23 4.93
CA ALA A 366 8.52 14.66 5.14
C ALA A 366 9.99 14.90 5.49
N LEU A 367 10.54 14.12 6.43
CA LEU A 367 11.97 14.20 6.79
C LEU A 367 12.86 13.79 5.60
N GLY A 368 12.47 12.76 4.85
CA GLY A 368 13.19 12.33 3.65
C GLY A 368 13.24 13.41 2.57
N GLY A 369 12.13 14.16 2.36
CA GLY A 369 12.09 15.31 1.44
C GLY A 369 12.99 16.44 1.88
N PHE A 370 13.02 16.74 3.18
CA PHE A 370 13.91 17.73 3.75
C PHE A 370 15.39 17.30 3.63
N LEU A 371 15.72 16.11 4.09
CA LEU A 371 17.10 15.60 4.05
C LEU A 371 17.60 15.42 2.61
N GLY A 372 16.74 14.96 1.68
CA GLY A 372 17.12 14.77 0.28
C GLY A 372 17.52 16.06 -0.45
N SER A 373 17.15 17.24 0.10
CA SER A 373 17.57 18.54 -0.42
C SER A 373 18.79 19.12 0.30
N GLN A 374 19.19 18.59 1.47
CA GLN A 374 20.25 19.15 2.33
C GLN A 374 21.50 18.27 2.41
N LEU A 375 21.34 16.95 2.23
CA LEU A 375 22.47 16.02 2.35
C LEU A 375 23.49 16.24 1.23
N PRO A 376 24.80 16.13 1.55
CA PRO A 376 25.84 16.21 0.54
C PRO A 376 25.72 15.05 -0.46
N PRO A 377 26.09 15.25 -1.72
CA PRO A 377 26.03 14.19 -2.75
C PRO A 377 26.96 13.03 -2.41
N LEU A 378 26.48 11.81 -2.59
CA LEU A 378 27.26 10.57 -2.54
C LEU A 378 27.36 10.01 -3.97
N LEU A 379 28.54 9.64 -4.42
CA LEU A 379 28.76 9.12 -5.77
C LEU A 379 28.19 10.05 -6.89
N GLY A 380 28.17 11.35 -6.66
CA GLY A 380 27.68 12.35 -7.61
C GLY A 380 26.17 12.66 -7.51
N TYR A 381 25.41 11.98 -6.66
CA TYR A 381 23.96 12.16 -6.52
C TYR A 381 23.53 12.42 -5.09
N GLY A 382 22.74 13.49 -4.86
CA GLY A 382 22.26 13.86 -3.53
C GLY A 382 21.33 12.82 -2.89
N LEU A 383 20.47 12.17 -3.68
CA LEU A 383 19.52 11.18 -3.18
C LEU A 383 20.18 9.87 -2.73
N LEU A 384 21.40 9.54 -3.18
CA LEU A 384 22.11 8.35 -2.72
C LEU A 384 22.49 8.43 -1.24
N SER A 385 22.84 9.63 -0.74
CA SER A 385 23.06 9.85 0.70
C SER A 385 21.80 9.56 1.52
N LEU A 386 20.62 9.96 1.01
CA LEU A 386 19.34 9.66 1.64
C LEU A 386 19.06 8.16 1.64
N PHE A 387 19.40 7.44 0.56
CA PHE A 387 19.24 5.98 0.49
C PHE A 387 20.15 5.27 1.49
N ALA A 388 21.40 5.74 1.66
CA ALA A 388 22.29 5.23 2.71
C ALA A 388 21.71 5.45 4.10
N VAL A 389 21.26 6.65 4.42
CA VAL A 389 20.59 6.96 5.72
C VAL A 389 19.39 6.07 5.94
N SER A 390 18.51 5.90 4.93
CA SER A 390 17.35 5.02 5.02
C SER A 390 17.76 3.57 5.30
N CYS A 391 18.81 3.06 4.65
CA CYS A 391 19.33 1.71 4.88
C CYS A 391 19.77 1.53 6.34
N PHE A 392 20.59 2.45 6.85
CA PHE A 392 21.04 2.40 8.25
C PHE A 392 19.88 2.50 9.25
N CYS A 393 18.90 3.36 9.00
CA CYS A 393 17.70 3.46 9.83
C CYS A 393 16.88 2.16 9.80
N ARG A 394 16.67 1.54 8.62
CA ARG A 394 15.95 0.26 8.50
C ARG A 394 16.64 -0.85 9.27
N LEU A 395 17.96 -0.98 9.10
CA LEU A 395 18.76 -1.96 9.84
C LEU A 395 18.76 -1.68 11.34
N GLY A 396 18.86 -0.42 11.76
CA GLY A 396 18.78 0.00 13.15
C GLY A 396 17.46 -0.41 13.82
N PHE A 397 16.32 -0.04 13.22
CA PHE A 397 15.02 -0.47 13.74
C PHE A 397 14.82 -1.99 13.71
N TYR A 398 15.33 -2.66 12.67
CA TYR A 398 15.31 -4.11 12.62
C TYR A 398 16.09 -4.75 13.78
N LEU A 399 17.34 -4.34 14.00
CA LEU A 399 18.19 -4.90 15.05
C LEU A 399 17.64 -4.65 16.46
N LEU A 400 17.09 -3.44 16.69
CA LEU A 400 16.55 -3.04 17.98
C LEU A 400 15.20 -3.70 18.30
N LEU A 401 14.31 -3.81 17.31
CA LEU A 401 12.91 -4.11 17.57
C LEU A 401 12.42 -5.45 17.01
N ALA A 402 13.12 -6.09 16.06
CA ALA A 402 12.64 -7.34 15.46
C ALA A 402 12.49 -8.50 16.46
N ARG A 403 13.22 -8.47 17.57
CA ARG A 403 13.16 -9.48 18.64
C ARG A 403 12.18 -9.14 19.76
N SER A 404 11.56 -7.95 19.75
CA SER A 404 10.70 -7.45 20.84
C SER A 404 9.34 -8.15 20.93
N PHE A 405 8.85 -8.73 19.83
CA PHE A 405 7.56 -9.43 19.76
C PHE A 405 7.75 -10.91 19.39
N ARG A 406 6.76 -11.73 19.75
CA ARG A 406 6.84 -13.19 19.66
C ARG A 406 5.67 -13.76 18.86
N GLU A 407 5.88 -14.96 18.30
CA GLU A 407 4.84 -15.72 17.60
C GLU A 407 3.70 -16.08 18.56
N VAL A 408 2.47 -15.99 18.04
CA VAL A 408 1.24 -16.28 18.79
C VAL A 408 0.77 -17.72 18.53
N ARG A 409 1.03 -18.23 17.32
CA ARG A 409 0.65 -19.60 16.94
C ARG A 409 1.70 -20.64 17.36
N PRO A 410 1.30 -21.88 17.68
CA PRO A 410 2.23 -22.99 17.73
C PRO A 410 2.80 -23.25 16.33
N THR A 411 4.12 -23.28 16.17
CA THR A 411 4.78 -23.38 14.87
C THR A 411 6.00 -24.30 14.95
N GLN A 412 6.40 -24.86 13.82
CA GLN A 412 7.60 -25.69 13.72
C GLN A 412 8.85 -24.87 13.99
N LYS A 413 9.83 -25.45 14.70
CA LYS A 413 11.12 -24.82 14.93
C LYS A 413 11.97 -24.97 13.66
N ALA A 414 12.22 -23.87 12.95
CA ALA A 414 13.15 -23.80 11.83
C ALA A 414 14.12 -22.65 12.03
N SER A 415 15.38 -22.80 11.59
CA SER A 415 16.36 -21.72 11.62
C SER A 415 16.08 -20.70 10.51
N THR A 416 16.57 -19.46 10.67
CA THR A 416 16.44 -18.42 9.63
C THR A 416 17.12 -18.82 8.32
N ARG A 417 18.24 -19.58 8.40
CA ARG A 417 18.95 -20.11 7.23
C ARG A 417 18.12 -21.17 6.50
N GLU A 418 17.53 -22.11 7.21
CA GLU A 418 16.65 -23.14 6.64
C GLU A 418 15.44 -22.51 5.96
N LEU A 419 14.85 -21.49 6.57
CA LEU A 419 13.75 -20.73 5.99
C LEU A 419 14.16 -20.04 4.68
N LEU A 420 15.29 -19.34 4.66
CA LEU A 420 15.79 -18.67 3.45
C LEU A 420 16.02 -19.66 2.31
N PHE A 421 16.73 -20.78 2.57
CA PHE A 421 16.97 -21.79 1.55
C PHE A 421 15.70 -22.48 1.06
N SER A 422 14.71 -22.64 1.92
CA SER A 422 13.44 -23.23 1.54
C SER A 422 12.59 -22.28 0.68
N VAL A 423 12.53 -20.99 1.03
CA VAL A 423 11.76 -20.00 0.26
C VAL A 423 12.34 -19.80 -1.14
N VAL A 424 13.67 -19.84 -1.27
CA VAL A 424 14.38 -19.76 -2.57
C VAL A 424 14.35 -21.10 -3.32
N GLY A 425 13.80 -22.17 -2.74
CA GLY A 425 13.64 -23.47 -3.40
C GLY A 425 14.89 -24.35 -3.42
N ILE A 426 15.95 -23.99 -2.66
CA ILE A 426 17.22 -24.75 -2.62
C ILE A 426 17.10 -26.01 -1.75
N ARG A 427 16.35 -25.94 -0.63
CA ARG A 427 16.09 -27.09 0.26
C ARG A 427 14.67 -27.04 0.80
N PRO A 428 13.87 -28.13 0.71
CA PRO A 428 12.57 -28.16 1.36
C PRO A 428 12.73 -28.09 2.88
N LEU A 429 11.80 -27.39 3.55
CA LEU A 429 11.66 -27.51 5.01
C LEU A 429 11.21 -28.95 5.30
N ILE A 430 12.14 -29.79 5.71
CA ILE A 430 11.83 -31.14 6.22
C ILE A 430 11.25 -30.91 7.61
N GLY A 431 9.92 -31.12 7.75
CA GLY A 431 9.27 -31.07 9.05
C GLY A 431 9.94 -32.09 9.98
N ARG A 432 10.68 -31.62 10.99
CA ARG A 432 11.03 -32.46 12.12
C ARG A 432 9.73 -32.77 12.84
N SER A 433 9.18 -33.97 12.64
CA SER A 433 8.16 -34.54 13.50
C SER A 433 8.60 -34.34 14.94
N GLN A 434 7.70 -33.86 15.77
CA GLN A 434 7.92 -33.81 17.20
C GLN A 434 8.14 -35.26 17.67
N GLU A 435 9.38 -35.63 18.01
CA GLU A 435 9.69 -36.64 19.00
C GLU A 435 9.70 -36.00 20.37
#